data_3291355a545a60baa9c3b2a1d371dd75
#
_entry.id   3291355a545a60baa9c3b2a1d371dd75
#
_cell.length_a   1.000
_cell.length_b   1.000
_cell.length_c   1.000
_cell.angle_alpha   90.00
_cell.angle_beta   90.00
_cell.angle_gamma   90.00
#
_symmetry.space_group_name_H-M   'P 1'
#
loop_
_entity.id
_entity.type
_entity.pdbx_description
1 polymer ?
#
loop_
_entity_poly.entity_id
_entity_poly.type
_entity_poly.pdbx_seq_one_letter_code
_entity_poly.pdbx_strand_id
1 'polypeptide(L)'
;MTLKGILFDFNGTLFFDSDLHLEAFRRVFAQYGQPIPTDEFMIQNFFGRTNENIFRSNIDPKATPLDIIKFNDAKEGAYRDLCLECPHIFRLVDGACELLDYLKDNGIPFCLATGSDNTNVNFYIKHLGIDRWFSEDNMVYTNGTFKGKPDPDIYEIAAKKIGLDPSECMVFEDGTSGIRSANAAGAGAVALVYEPKYPSPLTDETKVDGIYHDFKDWKKILADYGLLR
;
A
#
# COMPACT_ATOMS: atom_id res chain seq x y z
N MET A 1 24.72 -3.58 -7.53
CA MET A 1 24.61 -3.72 -6.04
C MET A 1 23.88 -5.01 -5.76
N THR A 2 24.12 -5.62 -4.62
CA THR A 2 23.45 -6.87 -4.24
C THR A 2 22.30 -6.52 -3.31
N LEU A 3 21.08 -6.92 -3.66
CA LEU A 3 19.91 -6.77 -2.80
C LEU A 3 20.04 -7.68 -1.58
N LYS A 4 19.60 -7.19 -0.42
CA LYS A 4 19.73 -7.88 0.87
C LYS A 4 18.43 -7.96 1.62
N GLY A 5 17.45 -7.09 1.31
CA GLY A 5 16.15 -7.03 2.00
C GLY A 5 15.03 -6.56 1.09
N ILE A 6 13.80 -6.59 1.64
CA ILE A 6 12.58 -6.27 0.91
C ILE A 6 11.72 -5.30 1.72
N LEU A 7 11.19 -4.29 1.04
CA LEU A 7 10.22 -3.35 1.58
C LEU A 7 8.88 -3.56 0.86
N PHE A 8 7.82 -3.71 1.61
CA PHE A 8 6.49 -3.96 1.07
C PHE A 8 5.57 -2.77 1.33
N ASP A 9 4.91 -2.26 0.32
CA ASP A 9 3.64 -1.60 0.53
C ASP A 9 2.57 -2.62 0.93
N PHE A 10 1.41 -2.16 1.45
CA PHE A 10 0.35 -3.06 1.93
C PHE A 10 -0.88 -3.07 1.02
N ASN A 11 -1.60 -1.93 0.98
CA ASN A 11 -2.86 -1.80 0.26
C ASN A 11 -2.60 -1.76 -1.26
N GLY A 12 -3.27 -2.63 -2.01
CA GLY A 12 -3.00 -2.81 -3.44
C GLY A 12 -1.80 -3.70 -3.77
N THR A 13 -0.90 -3.97 -2.78
CA THR A 13 0.31 -4.77 -2.95
C THR A 13 0.21 -6.14 -2.27
N LEU A 14 0.25 -6.19 -0.94
CA LEU A 14 0.06 -7.43 -0.17
C LEU A 14 -1.41 -7.78 0.06
N PHE A 15 -2.30 -6.83 -0.12
CA PHE A 15 -3.74 -6.96 0.02
C PHE A 15 -4.43 -6.18 -1.11
N PHE A 16 -5.11 -6.86 -2.02
CA PHE A 16 -5.87 -6.25 -3.10
C PHE A 16 -7.21 -5.76 -2.58
N ASP A 17 -7.35 -4.46 -2.36
CA ASP A 17 -8.48 -3.82 -1.71
C ASP A 17 -9.14 -2.69 -2.49
N SER A 18 -8.77 -2.53 -3.75
CA SER A 18 -9.28 -1.45 -4.60
C SER A 18 -10.81 -1.45 -4.71
N ASP A 19 -11.46 -2.63 -4.83
CA ASP A 19 -12.94 -2.75 -4.85
C ASP A 19 -13.57 -2.24 -3.56
N LEU A 20 -12.93 -2.54 -2.41
CA LEU A 20 -13.41 -2.10 -1.10
C LEU A 20 -13.29 -0.58 -0.95
N HIS A 21 -12.22 0.01 -1.48
CA HIS A 21 -12.05 1.46 -1.52
C HIS A 21 -13.10 2.14 -2.41
N LEU A 22 -13.37 1.61 -3.61
CA LEU A 22 -14.40 2.14 -4.49
C LEU A 22 -15.78 2.11 -3.82
N GLU A 23 -16.13 1.00 -3.18
CA GLU A 23 -17.41 0.88 -2.49
C GLU A 23 -17.48 1.77 -1.23
N ALA A 24 -16.38 1.94 -0.49
CA ALA A 24 -16.32 2.87 0.62
C ALA A 24 -16.55 4.32 0.17
N PHE A 25 -16.00 4.71 -0.98
CA PHE A 25 -16.27 6.03 -1.56
C PHE A 25 -17.73 6.17 -1.96
N ARG A 26 -18.37 5.16 -2.56
CA ARG A 26 -19.82 5.20 -2.88
C ARG A 26 -20.65 5.43 -1.62
N ARG A 27 -20.39 4.70 -0.55
CA ARG A 27 -21.08 4.83 0.73
C ARG A 27 -20.94 6.23 1.32
N VAL A 28 -19.72 6.76 1.34
CA VAL A 28 -19.48 8.08 1.96
C VAL A 28 -20.03 9.22 1.10
N PHE A 29 -19.92 9.16 -0.24
CA PHE A 29 -20.54 10.16 -1.12
C PHE A 29 -22.06 10.19 -0.94
N ALA A 30 -22.72 9.02 -0.85
CA ALA A 30 -24.14 8.92 -0.56
C ALA A 30 -24.48 9.54 0.81
N GLN A 31 -23.67 9.29 1.85
CA GLN A 31 -23.84 9.86 3.18
C GLN A 31 -23.76 11.40 3.18
N TYR A 32 -22.91 11.96 2.32
CA TYR A 32 -22.77 13.42 2.15
C TYR A 32 -23.79 14.01 1.16
N GLY A 33 -24.76 13.20 0.68
CA GLY A 33 -25.78 13.64 -0.27
C GLY A 33 -25.22 14.05 -1.65
N GLN A 34 -24.03 13.57 -1.98
CA GLN A 34 -23.35 13.87 -3.24
C GLN A 34 -23.69 12.83 -4.32
N PRO A 35 -23.70 13.21 -5.61
CA PRO A 35 -23.75 12.24 -6.69
C PRO A 35 -22.61 11.22 -6.57
N ILE A 36 -22.95 9.94 -6.72
CA ILE A 36 -21.94 8.86 -6.67
C ILE A 36 -21.14 8.89 -7.98
N PRO A 37 -19.81 9.09 -7.92
CA PRO A 37 -18.98 9.05 -9.12
C PRO A 37 -18.94 7.65 -9.74
N THR A 38 -18.71 7.58 -11.05
CA THR A 38 -18.48 6.29 -11.73
C THR A 38 -17.15 5.67 -11.29
N ASP A 39 -17.05 4.34 -11.42
CA ASP A 39 -15.81 3.63 -11.09
C ASP A 39 -14.62 4.14 -11.90
N GLU A 40 -14.83 4.36 -13.21
CA GLU A 40 -13.81 4.90 -14.07
C GLU A 40 -13.30 6.27 -13.59
N PHE A 41 -14.21 7.16 -13.17
CA PHE A 41 -13.84 8.45 -12.60
C PHE A 41 -13.05 8.29 -11.31
N MET A 42 -13.49 7.41 -10.41
CA MET A 42 -12.82 7.17 -9.12
C MET A 42 -11.43 6.56 -9.32
N ILE A 43 -11.29 5.56 -10.20
CA ILE A 43 -10.00 4.95 -10.53
C ILE A 43 -9.02 6.02 -11.05
N GLN A 44 -9.46 6.87 -11.97
CA GLN A 44 -8.61 7.90 -12.57
C GLN A 44 -8.28 9.07 -11.62
N ASN A 45 -9.17 9.40 -10.66
CA ASN A 45 -9.08 10.63 -9.90
C ASN A 45 -8.90 10.44 -8.39
N PHE A 46 -9.14 9.22 -7.83
CA PHE A 46 -9.04 8.98 -6.40
C PHE A 46 -7.84 8.11 -6.04
N PHE A 47 -7.48 7.14 -6.87
CA PHE A 47 -6.35 6.26 -6.60
C PHE A 47 -5.04 7.06 -6.50
N GLY A 48 -4.24 6.76 -5.47
CA GLY A 48 -3.00 7.47 -5.17
C GLY A 48 -3.16 8.88 -4.59
N ARG A 49 -4.41 9.31 -4.28
CA ARG A 49 -4.67 10.61 -3.61
C ARG A 49 -5.11 10.42 -2.17
N THR A 50 -4.86 11.45 -1.37
CA THR A 50 -5.35 11.49 0.02
C THR A 50 -6.86 11.74 0.07
N ASN A 51 -7.52 11.23 1.11
CA ASN A 51 -8.95 11.48 1.35
C ASN A 51 -9.26 13.00 1.41
N GLU A 52 -8.35 13.81 1.98
CA GLU A 52 -8.49 15.27 1.99
C GLU A 52 -8.55 15.85 0.57
N ASN A 53 -7.63 15.44 -0.31
CA ASN A 53 -7.61 15.92 -1.68
C ASN A 53 -8.89 15.53 -2.44
N ILE A 54 -9.39 14.31 -2.21
CA ILE A 54 -10.63 13.82 -2.81
C ILE A 54 -11.82 14.65 -2.30
N PHE A 55 -11.91 14.87 -0.97
CA PHE A 55 -12.99 15.64 -0.37
C PHE A 55 -13.03 17.07 -0.90
N ARG A 56 -11.89 17.77 -0.86
CA ARG A 56 -11.80 19.17 -1.33
C ARG A 56 -12.12 19.30 -2.81
N SER A 57 -11.71 18.34 -3.63
CA SER A 57 -11.92 18.43 -5.09
C SER A 57 -13.33 18.07 -5.53
N ASN A 58 -14.09 17.29 -4.75
CA ASN A 58 -15.36 16.70 -5.21
C ASN A 58 -16.55 17.04 -4.33
N ILE A 59 -16.35 17.47 -3.08
CA ILE A 59 -17.43 17.71 -2.12
C ILE A 59 -17.43 19.16 -1.64
N ASP A 60 -16.34 19.62 -0.99
CA ASP A 60 -16.24 20.99 -0.50
C ASP A 60 -14.80 21.52 -0.57
N PRO A 61 -14.50 22.42 -1.52
CA PRO A 61 -13.17 23.04 -1.62
C PRO A 61 -12.81 23.95 -0.45
N LYS A 62 -13.79 24.36 0.36
CA LYS A 62 -13.61 25.23 1.53
C LYS A 62 -13.68 24.45 2.85
N ALA A 63 -13.65 23.12 2.81
CA ALA A 63 -13.74 22.27 3.98
C ALA A 63 -12.77 22.68 5.07
N THR A 64 -13.27 22.71 6.31
CA THR A 64 -12.43 22.93 7.48
C THR A 64 -11.63 21.66 7.82
N PRO A 65 -10.57 21.74 8.64
CA PRO A 65 -9.89 20.55 9.14
C PRO A 65 -10.82 19.54 9.82
N LEU A 66 -11.85 20.01 10.52
CA LEU A 66 -12.82 19.15 11.17
C LEU A 66 -13.70 18.37 10.15
N ASP A 67 -14.06 19.02 9.04
CA ASP A 67 -14.83 18.35 7.98
C ASP A 67 -13.99 17.25 7.32
N ILE A 68 -12.69 17.50 7.11
CA ILE A 68 -11.76 16.51 6.59
C ILE A 68 -11.62 15.30 7.54
N ILE A 69 -11.47 15.54 8.84
CA ILE A 69 -11.41 14.48 9.85
C ILE A 69 -12.69 13.63 9.79
N LYS A 70 -13.87 14.26 9.80
CA LYS A 70 -15.15 13.55 9.73
C LYS A 70 -15.30 12.71 8.46
N PHE A 71 -14.89 13.27 7.32
CA PHE A 71 -14.93 12.53 6.06
C PHE A 71 -13.99 11.32 6.08
N ASN A 72 -12.74 11.53 6.55
CA ASN A 72 -11.78 10.47 6.70
C ASN A 72 -12.29 9.34 7.59
N ASP A 73 -12.81 9.68 8.77
CA ASP A 73 -13.37 8.72 9.73
C ASP A 73 -14.53 7.93 9.11
N ALA A 74 -15.43 8.61 8.39
CA ALA A 74 -16.57 7.98 7.73
C ALA A 74 -16.10 7.03 6.60
N LYS A 75 -15.15 7.48 5.75
CA LYS A 75 -14.64 6.69 4.63
C LYS A 75 -13.84 5.48 5.12
N GLU A 76 -12.93 5.68 6.08
CA GLU A 76 -12.12 4.58 6.61
C GLU A 76 -12.96 3.63 7.48
N GLY A 77 -13.97 4.13 8.17
CA GLY A 77 -14.98 3.31 8.86
C GLY A 77 -15.71 2.39 7.88
N ALA A 78 -16.30 2.97 6.82
CA ALA A 78 -16.99 2.21 5.78
C ALA A 78 -16.06 1.17 5.09
N TYR A 79 -14.80 1.51 4.87
CA TYR A 79 -13.80 0.59 4.33
C TYR A 79 -13.56 -0.61 5.26
N ARG A 80 -13.37 -0.39 6.56
CA ARG A 80 -13.18 -1.49 7.53
C ARG A 80 -14.42 -2.38 7.65
N ASP A 81 -15.62 -1.79 7.62
CA ASP A 81 -16.87 -2.56 7.62
C ASP A 81 -16.94 -3.45 6.37
N LEU A 82 -16.63 -2.90 5.20
CA LEU A 82 -16.58 -3.66 3.93
C LEU A 82 -15.55 -4.78 3.95
N CYS A 83 -14.38 -4.58 4.56
CA CYS A 83 -13.41 -5.66 4.75
C CYS A 83 -14.05 -6.86 5.48
N LEU A 84 -14.82 -6.61 6.54
CA LEU A 84 -15.49 -7.67 7.30
C LEU A 84 -16.71 -8.27 6.58
N GLU A 85 -17.42 -7.46 5.78
CA GLU A 85 -18.55 -7.92 4.95
C GLU A 85 -18.08 -8.81 3.77
N CYS A 86 -16.83 -8.60 3.29
CA CYS A 86 -16.29 -9.26 2.10
C CYS A 86 -15.04 -10.12 2.41
N PRO A 87 -15.15 -11.18 3.23
CA PRO A 87 -13.99 -11.98 3.64
C PRO A 87 -13.28 -12.69 2.49
N HIS A 88 -13.93 -12.85 1.33
CA HIS A 88 -13.32 -13.42 0.13
C HIS A 88 -12.33 -12.46 -0.55
N ILE A 89 -12.48 -11.13 -0.32
CA ILE A 89 -11.53 -10.09 -0.75
C ILE A 89 -10.55 -9.82 0.37
N PHE A 90 -11.03 -9.74 1.63
CA PHE A 90 -10.21 -9.38 2.80
C PHE A 90 -9.27 -10.50 3.19
N ARG A 91 -8.23 -10.70 2.41
CA ARG A 91 -7.15 -11.68 2.58
C ARG A 91 -5.88 -11.21 1.89
N LEU A 92 -4.73 -11.72 2.30
CA LEU A 92 -3.49 -11.44 1.59
C LEU A 92 -3.51 -12.03 0.17
N VAL A 93 -2.77 -11.37 -0.72
CA VAL A 93 -2.60 -11.78 -2.11
C VAL A 93 -2.00 -13.19 -2.17
N ASP A 94 -2.41 -13.97 -3.16
CA ASP A 94 -1.94 -15.35 -3.34
C ASP A 94 -0.40 -15.41 -3.39
N GLY A 95 0.18 -16.29 -2.57
CA GLY A 95 1.63 -16.49 -2.44
C GLY A 95 2.32 -15.52 -1.47
N ALA A 96 1.62 -14.48 -0.97
CA ALA A 96 2.22 -13.52 -0.04
C ALA A 96 2.56 -14.16 1.32
N CYS A 97 1.69 -15.04 1.84
CA CYS A 97 1.96 -15.73 3.10
C CYS A 97 3.21 -16.60 3.01
N GLU A 98 3.33 -17.38 1.95
CA GLU A 98 4.47 -18.27 1.69
C GLU A 98 5.76 -17.49 1.48
N LEU A 99 5.70 -16.36 0.79
CA LEU A 99 6.83 -15.44 0.63
C LEU A 99 7.28 -14.90 1.99
N LEU A 100 6.36 -14.35 2.79
CA LEU A 100 6.67 -13.75 4.10
C LEU A 100 7.19 -14.79 5.09
N ASP A 101 6.63 -16.01 5.09
CA ASP A 101 7.14 -17.13 5.88
C ASP A 101 8.58 -17.48 5.48
N TYR A 102 8.84 -17.60 4.16
CA TYR A 102 10.17 -17.89 3.67
C TYR A 102 11.19 -16.82 4.08
N LEU A 103 10.86 -15.54 3.93
CA LEU A 103 11.74 -14.43 4.32
C LEU A 103 12.09 -14.51 5.81
N LYS A 104 11.09 -14.72 6.65
CA LYS A 104 11.24 -14.85 8.11
C LYS A 104 12.11 -16.05 8.48
N ASP A 105 11.83 -17.22 7.91
CA ASP A 105 12.51 -18.47 8.24
C ASP A 105 13.98 -18.48 7.79
N ASN A 106 14.30 -17.73 6.73
CA ASN A 106 15.65 -17.61 6.19
C ASN A 106 16.41 -16.36 6.65
N GLY A 107 15.81 -15.57 7.56
CA GLY A 107 16.44 -14.37 8.12
C GLY A 107 16.76 -13.32 7.04
N ILE A 108 15.94 -13.23 6.00
CA ILE A 108 16.03 -12.17 4.98
C ILE A 108 15.31 -10.95 5.56
N PRO A 109 15.99 -9.79 5.74
CA PRO A 109 15.36 -8.60 6.30
C PRO A 109 14.20 -8.11 5.43
N PHE A 110 13.08 -7.77 6.05
CA PHE A 110 11.94 -7.16 5.36
C PHE A 110 11.17 -6.21 6.26
N CYS A 111 10.51 -5.22 5.66
CA CYS A 111 9.74 -4.21 6.38
C CYS A 111 8.45 -3.87 5.63
N LEU A 112 7.37 -3.66 6.39
CA LEU A 112 6.14 -3.07 5.88
C LEU A 112 6.28 -1.55 5.85
N ALA A 113 5.88 -0.90 4.73
CA ALA A 113 5.97 0.54 4.51
C ALA A 113 4.64 1.06 3.93
N THR A 114 3.61 1.19 4.78
CA THR A 114 2.24 1.52 4.37
C THR A 114 1.86 2.98 4.60
N GLY A 115 1.11 3.54 3.65
CA GLY A 115 0.44 4.83 3.81
C GLY A 115 -0.76 4.81 4.76
N SER A 116 -1.20 3.65 5.23
CA SER A 116 -2.26 3.51 6.23
C SER A 116 -1.88 4.14 7.56
N ASP A 117 -2.88 4.60 8.30
CA ASP A 117 -2.71 5.08 9.67
C ASP A 117 -2.70 3.93 10.70
N ASN A 118 -2.43 4.29 11.95
CA ASN A 118 -2.40 3.35 13.06
C ASN A 118 -3.72 2.59 13.26
N THR A 119 -4.87 3.20 12.96
CA THR A 119 -6.19 2.58 13.12
C THR A 119 -6.37 1.42 12.14
N ASN A 120 -6.02 1.65 10.88
CA ASN A 120 -6.09 0.63 9.84
C ASN A 120 -5.02 -0.45 10.05
N VAL A 121 -3.80 -0.10 10.46
CA VAL A 121 -2.75 -1.08 10.78
C VAL A 121 -3.19 -2.01 11.91
N ASN A 122 -3.73 -1.48 13.02
CA ASN A 122 -4.27 -2.29 14.11
C ASN A 122 -5.44 -3.18 13.66
N PHE A 123 -6.25 -2.70 12.73
CA PHE A 123 -7.32 -3.49 12.13
C PHE A 123 -6.76 -4.67 11.33
N TYR A 124 -5.71 -4.47 10.52
CA TYR A 124 -5.05 -5.55 9.78
C TYR A 124 -4.36 -6.56 10.69
N ILE A 125 -3.68 -6.09 11.74
CA ILE A 125 -3.11 -6.96 12.78
C ILE A 125 -4.19 -7.87 13.36
N LYS A 126 -5.30 -7.28 13.82
CA LYS A 126 -6.39 -8.01 14.48
C LYS A 126 -7.09 -9.03 13.58
N HIS A 127 -7.29 -8.70 12.30
CA HIS A 127 -8.18 -9.46 11.44
C HIS A 127 -7.47 -10.26 10.35
N LEU A 128 -6.26 -9.87 9.93
CA LEU A 128 -5.43 -10.61 8.98
C LEU A 128 -4.25 -11.32 9.65
N GLY A 129 -3.98 -11.04 10.95
CA GLY A 129 -2.88 -11.66 11.69
C GLY A 129 -1.51 -11.33 11.12
N ILE A 130 -1.32 -10.11 10.60
CA ILE A 130 -0.06 -9.69 9.98
C ILE A 130 1.08 -9.52 11.00
N ASP A 131 0.79 -9.46 12.30
CA ASP A 131 1.75 -9.51 13.41
C ASP A 131 2.55 -10.80 13.46
N ARG A 132 2.16 -11.83 12.71
CA ARG A 132 2.96 -13.03 12.47
C ARG A 132 4.30 -12.70 11.81
N TRP A 133 4.36 -11.66 10.99
CA TRP A 133 5.54 -11.26 10.22
C TRP A 133 6.04 -9.86 10.54
N PHE A 134 5.13 -8.96 10.92
CA PHE A 134 5.42 -7.55 11.13
C PHE A 134 5.20 -7.13 12.57
N SER A 135 6.16 -6.40 13.10
CA SER A 135 6.16 -5.81 14.45
C SER A 135 6.56 -4.33 14.37
N GLU A 136 6.62 -3.66 15.51
CA GLU A 136 7.13 -2.28 15.55
C GLU A 136 8.56 -2.15 15.00
N ASP A 137 9.37 -3.21 15.03
CA ASP A 137 10.75 -3.17 14.57
C ASP A 137 10.89 -3.23 13.03
N ASN A 138 9.89 -3.75 12.33
CA ASN A 138 9.90 -3.90 10.88
C ASN A 138 8.58 -3.45 10.22
N MET A 139 7.95 -2.42 10.78
CA MET A 139 6.76 -1.79 10.23
C MET A 139 6.87 -0.27 10.29
N VAL A 140 6.53 0.42 9.19
CA VAL A 140 6.39 1.87 9.09
C VAL A 140 5.00 2.17 8.55
N TYR A 141 4.28 3.05 9.24
CA TYR A 141 2.94 3.50 8.85
C TYR A 141 2.81 5.01 9.07
N THR A 142 1.84 5.63 8.42
CA THR A 142 1.61 7.08 8.51
C THR A 142 1.18 7.48 9.92
N ASN A 143 1.95 8.38 10.53
CA ASN A 143 1.71 8.91 11.88
C ASN A 143 1.90 10.44 11.98
N GLY A 144 2.06 11.11 10.83
CA GLY A 144 2.25 12.55 10.75
C GLY A 144 3.66 13.06 11.08
N THR A 145 4.64 12.18 11.33
CA THR A 145 6.02 12.58 11.69
C THR A 145 6.96 12.69 10.48
N PHE A 146 6.52 12.23 9.31
CA PHE A 146 7.27 12.27 8.05
C PHE A 146 6.32 12.52 6.89
N LYS A 147 6.87 12.85 5.72
CA LYS A 147 6.07 13.09 4.53
C LYS A 147 5.61 11.77 3.91
N GLY A 148 4.35 11.73 3.45
CA GLY A 148 3.80 10.58 2.74
C GLY A 148 4.31 10.46 1.31
N LYS A 149 4.09 9.29 0.69
CA LYS A 149 4.34 9.06 -0.75
C LYS A 149 3.70 10.19 -1.60
N PRO A 150 4.41 10.78 -2.58
CA PRO A 150 5.59 10.28 -3.26
C PRO A 150 6.94 10.73 -2.66
N ASP A 151 6.99 11.41 -1.50
CA ASP A 151 8.27 11.71 -0.85
C ASP A 151 8.96 10.40 -0.41
N PRO A 152 10.33 10.36 -0.34
CA PRO A 152 11.09 9.12 -0.11
C PRO A 152 11.05 8.61 1.34
N ASP A 153 10.63 9.45 2.27
CA ASP A 153 10.78 9.28 3.73
C ASP A 153 10.38 7.89 4.21
N ILE A 154 9.24 7.36 3.74
CA ILE A 154 8.71 6.08 4.23
C ILE A 154 9.64 4.91 3.90
N TYR A 155 10.24 4.88 2.71
CA TYR A 155 11.15 3.81 2.30
C TYR A 155 12.55 3.99 2.89
N GLU A 156 13.03 5.22 3.08
CA GLU A 156 14.26 5.49 3.82
C GLU A 156 14.15 5.03 5.28
N ILE A 157 13.04 5.34 5.95
CA ILE A 157 12.76 4.90 7.32
C ILE A 157 12.64 3.37 7.39
N ALA A 158 11.94 2.75 6.44
CA ALA A 158 11.74 1.31 6.40
C ALA A 158 13.06 0.56 6.19
N ALA A 159 13.90 0.98 5.26
CA ALA A 159 15.24 0.40 5.06
C ALA A 159 16.10 0.54 6.31
N LYS A 160 16.11 1.72 6.93
CA LYS A 160 16.85 1.96 8.18
C LYS A 160 16.38 1.06 9.32
N LYS A 161 15.07 0.80 9.44
CA LYS A 161 14.52 -0.10 10.48
C LYS A 161 15.09 -1.51 10.40
N ILE A 162 15.34 -2.00 9.21
CA ILE A 162 15.93 -3.34 8.98
C ILE A 162 17.46 -3.32 8.81
N GLY A 163 18.10 -2.17 9.09
CA GLY A 163 19.56 -2.03 9.09
C GLY A 163 20.19 -2.00 7.70
N LEU A 164 19.44 -1.58 6.67
CA LEU A 164 19.89 -1.52 5.29
C LEU A 164 19.82 -0.09 4.72
N ASP A 165 20.54 0.13 3.63
CA ASP A 165 20.36 1.29 2.77
C ASP A 165 19.24 1.00 1.74
N PRO A 166 18.41 1.97 1.31
CA PRO A 166 17.40 1.75 0.28
C PRO A 166 17.96 1.08 -0.99
N SER A 167 19.19 1.39 -1.39
CA SER A 167 19.87 0.78 -2.55
C SER A 167 20.17 -0.72 -2.39
N GLU A 168 20.06 -1.25 -1.18
CA GLU A 168 20.19 -2.68 -0.86
C GLU A 168 18.82 -3.38 -0.75
N CYS A 169 17.71 -2.63 -0.96
CA CYS A 169 16.36 -3.12 -0.81
C CYS A 169 15.64 -3.22 -2.15
N MET A 170 14.83 -4.28 -2.29
CA MET A 170 13.78 -4.38 -3.29
C MET A 170 12.48 -3.82 -2.69
N VAL A 171 11.74 -3.01 -3.45
CA VAL A 171 10.44 -2.48 -3.03
C VAL A 171 9.34 -3.13 -3.88
N PHE A 172 8.28 -3.64 -3.22
CA PHE A 172 7.03 -4.02 -3.88
C PHE A 172 5.98 -2.93 -3.66
N GLU A 173 5.37 -2.48 -4.74
CA GLU A 173 4.42 -1.38 -4.79
C GLU A 173 3.33 -1.60 -5.84
N ASP A 174 2.16 -0.95 -5.68
CA ASP A 174 1.04 -1.03 -6.62
C ASP A 174 0.75 0.29 -7.34
N GLY A 175 1.17 1.42 -6.79
CA GLY A 175 0.71 2.74 -7.20
C GLY A 175 1.82 3.68 -7.68
N THR A 176 1.45 4.60 -8.60
CA THR A 176 2.38 5.63 -9.14
C THR A 176 3.08 6.41 -8.01
N SER A 177 2.35 6.80 -6.98
CA SER A 177 2.88 7.60 -5.86
C SER A 177 3.94 6.82 -5.07
N GLY A 178 3.70 5.53 -4.80
CA GLY A 178 4.64 4.69 -4.08
C GLY A 178 5.85 4.29 -4.90
N ILE A 179 5.67 3.98 -6.20
CA ILE A 179 6.80 3.74 -7.12
C ILE A 179 7.71 4.97 -7.18
N ARG A 180 7.14 6.18 -7.27
CA ARG A 180 7.93 7.43 -7.24
C ARG A 180 8.66 7.60 -5.91
N SER A 181 8.02 7.29 -4.79
CA SER A 181 8.64 7.31 -3.46
C SER A 181 9.82 6.36 -3.37
N ALA A 182 9.66 5.11 -3.84
CA ALA A 182 10.73 4.11 -3.87
C ALA A 182 11.90 4.54 -4.77
N ASN A 183 11.59 5.07 -5.98
CA ASN A 183 12.62 5.59 -6.89
C ASN A 183 13.35 6.79 -6.26
N ALA A 184 12.63 7.70 -5.60
CA ALA A 184 13.22 8.88 -4.93
C ALA A 184 14.10 8.48 -3.73
N ALA A 185 13.74 7.43 -3.00
CA ALA A 185 14.55 6.85 -1.92
C ALA A 185 15.83 6.16 -2.44
N GLY A 186 15.92 5.92 -3.75
CA GLY A 186 17.06 5.21 -4.35
C GLY A 186 17.02 3.70 -4.12
N ALA A 187 15.83 3.10 -4.08
CA ALA A 187 15.67 1.65 -3.94
C ALA A 187 16.50 0.89 -4.98
N GLY A 188 17.11 -0.22 -4.58
CA GLY A 188 17.95 -1.04 -5.42
C GLY A 188 17.21 -1.75 -6.54
N ALA A 189 15.93 -2.05 -6.33
CA ALA A 189 14.95 -2.48 -7.34
C ALA A 189 13.54 -2.10 -6.91
N VAL A 190 12.65 -1.84 -7.87
CA VAL A 190 11.22 -1.59 -7.65
C VAL A 190 10.40 -2.55 -8.50
N ALA A 191 9.51 -3.29 -7.87
CA ALA A 191 8.59 -4.20 -8.55
C ALA A 191 7.16 -3.72 -8.37
N LEU A 192 6.45 -3.56 -9.48
CA LEU A 192 5.02 -3.30 -9.51
C LEU A 192 4.27 -4.62 -9.27
N VAL A 193 3.40 -4.63 -8.25
CA VAL A 193 2.40 -5.69 -8.04
C VAL A 193 1.03 -5.02 -8.12
N TYR A 194 0.16 -5.46 -9.00
CA TYR A 194 -1.17 -4.86 -9.11
C TYR A 194 -2.21 -5.86 -9.66
N GLU A 195 -3.46 -5.59 -9.36
CA GLU A 195 -4.58 -6.42 -9.80
C GLU A 195 -4.90 -6.16 -11.29
N PRO A 196 -4.80 -7.17 -12.19
CA PRO A 196 -4.87 -6.96 -13.64
C PRO A 196 -6.19 -6.38 -14.17
N LYS A 197 -7.26 -6.43 -13.36
CA LYS A 197 -8.55 -5.83 -13.74
C LYS A 197 -8.54 -4.30 -13.73
N TYR A 198 -7.55 -3.69 -13.07
CA TYR A 198 -7.35 -2.25 -13.06
C TYR A 198 -6.32 -1.80 -14.10
N PRO A 199 -6.41 -0.55 -14.58
CA PRO A 199 -5.38 -0.01 -15.46
C PRO A 199 -4.01 -0.02 -14.78
N SER A 200 -2.95 -0.27 -15.56
CA SER A 200 -1.59 -0.16 -15.07
C SER A 200 -1.32 1.25 -14.53
N PRO A 201 -0.74 1.40 -13.33
CA PRO A 201 -0.42 2.70 -12.75
C PRO A 201 0.86 3.32 -13.33
N LEU A 202 1.52 2.65 -14.28
CA LEU A 202 2.79 3.13 -14.85
C LEU A 202 2.59 4.40 -15.67
N THR A 203 3.52 5.32 -15.50
CA THR A 203 3.63 6.58 -16.24
C THR A 203 5.07 6.78 -16.69
N ASP A 204 5.33 7.80 -17.51
CA ASP A 204 6.71 8.16 -17.93
C ASP A 204 7.61 8.54 -16.74
N GLU A 205 7.04 8.86 -15.59
CA GLU A 205 7.77 9.24 -14.38
C GLU A 205 8.05 8.06 -13.43
N THR A 206 7.56 6.84 -13.74
CA THR A 206 7.74 5.65 -12.92
C THR A 206 8.75 4.69 -13.53
N LYS A 207 9.67 4.18 -12.71
CA LYS A 207 10.64 3.15 -13.11
C LYS A 207 10.41 1.91 -12.29
N VAL A 208 10.23 0.77 -12.95
CA VAL A 208 10.11 -0.54 -12.32
C VAL A 208 11.00 -1.55 -13.00
N ASP A 209 11.51 -2.50 -12.22
CA ASP A 209 12.40 -3.56 -12.67
C ASP A 209 11.65 -4.86 -12.94
N GLY A 210 10.41 -4.99 -12.44
CA GLY A 210 9.53 -6.13 -12.67
C GLY A 210 8.07 -5.76 -12.50
N ILE A 211 7.19 -6.58 -13.11
CA ILE A 211 5.73 -6.44 -13.03
C ILE A 211 5.14 -7.80 -12.69
N TYR A 212 4.32 -7.84 -11.65
CA TYR A 212 3.69 -9.04 -11.12
C TYR A 212 2.21 -8.80 -10.83
N HIS A 213 1.43 -9.87 -10.78
CA HIS A 213 0.00 -9.82 -10.48
C HIS A 213 -0.40 -10.58 -9.21
N ASP A 214 0.56 -11.31 -8.65
CA ASP A 214 0.47 -11.99 -7.36
C ASP A 214 1.89 -12.43 -6.93
N PHE A 215 1.97 -13.19 -5.83
CA PHE A 215 3.23 -13.74 -5.32
C PHE A 215 3.34 -15.25 -5.47
N LYS A 216 2.50 -15.91 -6.30
CA LYS A 216 2.56 -17.39 -6.45
C LYS A 216 3.93 -17.89 -6.89
N ASP A 217 4.57 -17.14 -7.78
CA ASP A 217 5.91 -17.45 -8.28
C ASP A 217 7.03 -16.79 -7.44
N TRP A 218 6.80 -16.55 -6.14
CA TRP A 218 7.73 -15.81 -5.27
C TRP A 218 9.16 -16.37 -5.29
N LYS A 219 9.35 -17.70 -5.45
CA LYS A 219 10.70 -18.29 -5.55
C LYS A 219 11.44 -17.79 -6.77
N LYS A 220 10.73 -17.72 -7.92
CA LYS A 220 11.30 -17.15 -9.14
C LYS A 220 11.60 -15.66 -8.96
N ILE A 221 10.67 -14.92 -8.37
CA ILE A 221 10.87 -13.49 -8.10
C ILE A 221 12.13 -13.30 -7.26
N LEU A 222 12.28 -14.00 -6.13
CA LEU A 222 13.48 -13.89 -5.29
C LEU A 222 14.76 -14.33 -6.00
N ALA A 223 14.69 -15.37 -6.85
CA ALA A 223 15.85 -15.83 -7.61
C ALA A 223 16.30 -14.80 -8.65
N ASP A 224 15.37 -14.18 -9.37
CA ASP A 224 15.65 -13.17 -10.40
C ASP A 224 16.38 -11.95 -9.81
N TYR A 225 16.17 -11.65 -8.52
CA TYR A 225 16.80 -10.54 -7.80
C TYR A 225 17.94 -10.96 -6.84
N GLY A 226 18.30 -12.25 -6.84
CA GLY A 226 19.41 -12.78 -6.01
C GLY A 226 19.10 -12.81 -4.50
N LEU A 227 17.82 -12.84 -4.14
CA LEU A 227 17.33 -12.89 -2.75
C LEU A 227 16.93 -14.31 -2.30
N LEU A 228 16.85 -15.27 -3.22
CA LEU A 228 16.59 -16.68 -2.88
C LEU A 228 17.85 -17.28 -2.25
N ARG A 229 17.71 -17.88 -1.05
CA ARG A 229 18.79 -18.54 -0.29
C ARG A 229 18.59 -20.04 -0.22
#